data_974070d3a2f46337668b3ae7c722a8e6
#
_entry.id   974070d3a2f46337668b3ae7c722a8e6
#
_cell.length_a   1.000
_cell.length_b   1.000
_cell.length_c   1.000
_cell.angle_alpha   90.00
_cell.angle_beta   90.00
_cell.angle_gamma   90.00
#
_symmetry.space_group_name_H-M   'P 1'
#
loop_
_entity.id
_entity.type
_entity.pdbx_description
1 polymer ?
#
loop_
_entity_poly.entity_id
_entity_poly.type
_entity_poly.pdbx_seq_one_letter_code
_entity_poly.pdbx_strand_id
1 'polypeptide(L)'
;ELGKEKDIAPLSLLSGCHIVLDPKEPEGLVERLNAMIKRGQISASHLDRSVRKIIEAKHKWLYDKPHEDSLDVNHGKNLLDEIARRSVCCLRGGKLRSNRATLYVLDVTQGEEDDYEPFHRSLAEAGINCQKRFLTSNDAGKVLAENERTEEAIICLVNTSVAAWKGHTNLPESFRGFLRRVSHLNSEKIIISFGSPYVVRGFEHFDTILCAFDCLDACQRAVADVLLGRLEAKGKLPVKL
;
A
#
# COMPACT_ATOMS: atom_id res chain seq x y z
N GLU A 1 -21.34 -3.84 14.78
CA GLU A 1 -20.89 -2.43 14.66
C GLU A 1 -20.15 -2.05 15.93
N LEU A 2 -18.89 -1.66 15.81
CA LEU A 2 -18.16 -1.00 16.87
C LEU A 2 -18.88 0.34 17.12
N GLY A 3 -19.30 0.62 18.36
CA GLY A 3 -20.08 1.79 18.74
C GLY A 3 -19.46 3.14 18.35
N LYS A 4 -20.04 4.24 18.80
CA LYS A 4 -19.47 5.59 18.53
C LYS A 4 -18.11 5.74 19.19
N GLU A 5 -17.20 6.48 18.57
CA GLU A 5 -15.83 6.72 19.05
C GLU A 5 -15.75 7.08 20.54
N LYS A 6 -16.64 7.96 21.01
CA LYS A 6 -16.75 8.35 22.44
C LYS A 6 -17.03 7.21 23.40
N ASP A 7 -17.52 6.07 22.92
CA ASP A 7 -17.80 4.88 23.72
C ASP A 7 -16.66 3.85 23.59
N ILE A 8 -15.97 3.83 22.45
CA ILE A 8 -14.85 2.90 22.18
C ILE A 8 -13.57 3.36 22.88
N ALA A 9 -13.25 4.65 22.82
CA ALA A 9 -12.00 5.18 23.36
C ALA A 9 -11.83 4.95 24.88
N PRO A 10 -12.86 5.12 25.74
CA PRO A 10 -12.76 4.73 27.13
C PRO A 10 -12.51 3.23 27.33
N LEU A 11 -13.14 2.36 26.51
CA LEU A 11 -12.91 0.91 26.56
C LEU A 11 -11.47 0.55 26.17
N SER A 12 -10.88 1.25 25.21
CA SER A 12 -9.47 1.07 24.83
C SER A 12 -8.53 1.38 26.00
N LEU A 13 -8.78 2.48 26.71
CA LEU A 13 -8.01 2.84 27.90
C LEU A 13 -8.17 1.80 29.01
N LEU A 14 -9.39 1.32 29.29
CA LEU A 14 -9.66 0.24 30.25
C LEU A 14 -8.97 -1.07 29.87
N SER A 15 -8.82 -1.33 28.57
CA SER A 15 -8.12 -2.51 28.02
C SER A 15 -6.60 -2.39 28.06
N GLY A 16 -6.06 -1.27 28.55
CA GLY A 16 -4.61 -1.08 28.73
C GLY A 16 -3.91 -0.21 27.69
N CYS A 17 -4.64 0.39 26.74
CA CYS A 17 -4.09 1.46 25.90
C CYS A 17 -3.83 2.69 26.78
N HIS A 18 -2.74 3.40 26.48
CA HIS A 18 -2.35 4.59 27.26
C HIS A 18 -2.59 5.89 26.49
N ILE A 19 -2.75 5.81 25.18
CA ILE A 19 -2.96 6.93 24.26
C ILE A 19 -4.08 6.55 23.30
N VAL A 20 -4.97 7.49 23.02
CA VAL A 20 -5.93 7.42 21.91
C VAL A 20 -5.39 8.31 20.79
N LEU A 21 -5.17 7.73 19.61
CA LEU A 21 -4.62 8.44 18.46
C LEU A 21 -5.74 9.07 17.64
N ASP A 22 -5.54 10.31 17.22
CA ASP A 22 -6.36 11.05 16.27
C ASP A 22 -7.88 10.99 16.54
N PRO A 23 -8.34 11.33 17.78
CA PRO A 23 -9.77 11.34 18.07
C PRO A 23 -10.44 12.49 17.28
N LYS A 24 -11.59 12.20 16.65
CA LYS A 24 -12.35 13.20 15.88
C LYS A 24 -12.96 14.30 16.75
N GLU A 25 -13.34 13.96 17.97
CA GLU A 25 -13.96 14.87 18.95
C GLU A 25 -13.21 14.79 20.29
N PRO A 26 -11.99 15.36 20.39
CA PRO A 26 -11.14 15.20 21.59
C PRO A 26 -11.78 15.81 22.84
N GLU A 27 -12.47 16.94 22.74
CA GLU A 27 -13.15 17.60 23.85
C GLU A 27 -14.28 16.70 24.41
N GLY A 28 -15.12 16.17 23.52
CA GLY A 28 -16.19 15.27 23.89
C GLY A 28 -15.67 13.97 24.54
N LEU A 29 -14.50 13.50 24.13
CA LEU A 29 -13.84 12.36 24.75
C LEU A 29 -13.38 12.68 26.19
N VAL A 30 -12.76 13.84 26.39
CA VAL A 30 -12.34 14.30 27.73
C VAL A 30 -13.54 14.44 28.67
N GLU A 31 -14.65 15.06 28.22
CA GLU A 31 -15.88 15.16 29.00
C GLU A 31 -16.44 13.79 29.37
N ARG A 32 -16.44 12.86 28.44
CA ARG A 32 -16.90 11.48 28.66
C ARG A 32 -16.04 10.77 29.69
N LEU A 33 -14.71 10.86 29.59
CA LEU A 33 -13.79 10.28 30.58
C LEU A 33 -13.99 10.86 31.98
N ASN A 34 -14.15 12.19 32.08
CA ASN A 34 -14.43 12.85 33.34
C ASN A 34 -15.76 12.37 33.98
N ALA A 35 -16.80 12.18 33.16
CA ALA A 35 -18.06 11.64 33.64
C ALA A 35 -17.93 10.19 34.15
N MET A 36 -17.14 9.38 33.47
CA MET A 36 -16.87 7.98 33.88
C MET A 36 -16.06 7.90 35.17
N ILE A 37 -15.10 8.79 35.39
CA ILE A 37 -14.35 8.90 36.64
C ILE A 37 -15.31 9.28 37.81
N LYS A 38 -16.12 10.32 37.60
CA LYS A 38 -17.10 10.76 38.62
C LYS A 38 -18.08 9.66 38.98
N ARG A 39 -18.40 8.74 38.10
CA ARG A 39 -19.28 7.58 38.33
C ARG A 39 -18.53 6.36 38.84
N GLY A 40 -17.23 6.42 39.06
CA GLY A 40 -16.42 5.30 39.52
C GLY A 40 -16.19 4.18 38.47
N GLN A 41 -16.54 4.43 37.22
CA GLN A 41 -16.35 3.46 36.11
C GLN A 41 -14.89 3.35 35.65
N ILE A 42 -14.12 4.41 35.82
CA ILE A 42 -12.66 4.47 35.63
C ILE A 42 -12.06 5.07 36.89
N SER A 43 -11.04 4.43 37.45
CA SER A 43 -10.35 5.00 38.61
C SER A 43 -9.35 6.08 38.14
N ALA A 44 -9.21 7.17 38.90
CA ALA A 44 -8.22 8.18 38.64
C ALA A 44 -6.80 7.58 38.59
N SER A 45 -6.49 6.62 39.46
CA SER A 45 -5.21 5.92 39.50
C SER A 45 -4.93 5.13 38.22
N HIS A 46 -5.93 4.73 37.45
CA HIS A 46 -5.74 4.10 36.14
C HIS A 46 -5.21 5.11 35.10
N LEU A 47 -5.77 6.32 35.10
CA LEU A 47 -5.30 7.40 34.24
C LEU A 47 -3.90 7.87 34.66
N ASP A 48 -3.64 8.01 35.96
CA ASP A 48 -2.32 8.40 36.48
C ASP A 48 -1.22 7.43 36.03
N ARG A 49 -1.49 6.13 36.01
CA ARG A 49 -0.56 5.14 35.47
C ARG A 49 -0.28 5.34 33.98
N SER A 50 -1.31 5.65 33.19
CA SER A 50 -1.16 5.92 31.75
C SER A 50 -0.33 7.18 31.51
N VAL A 51 -0.63 8.27 32.23
CA VAL A 51 0.11 9.52 32.19
C VAL A 51 1.57 9.31 32.59
N ARG A 52 1.84 8.57 33.67
CA ARG A 52 3.19 8.25 34.12
C ARG A 52 3.98 7.54 33.03
N LYS A 53 3.44 6.51 32.40
CA LYS A 53 4.09 5.79 31.30
C LYS A 53 4.41 6.69 30.11
N ILE A 54 3.51 7.62 29.78
CA ILE A 54 3.74 8.60 28.70
C ILE A 54 4.90 9.52 29.06
N ILE A 55 4.92 10.04 30.30
CA ILE A 55 5.99 10.92 30.79
C ILE A 55 7.32 10.17 30.82
N GLU A 56 7.36 8.96 31.34
CA GLU A 56 8.56 8.11 31.37
C GLU A 56 9.10 7.85 29.95
N ALA A 57 8.22 7.55 29.00
CA ALA A 57 8.61 7.37 27.61
C ALA A 57 9.17 8.66 27.00
N LYS A 58 8.56 9.82 27.26
CA LYS A 58 9.07 11.12 26.81
C LYS A 58 10.45 11.42 27.39
N HIS A 59 10.66 11.20 28.69
CA HIS A 59 11.99 11.39 29.30
C HIS A 59 13.00 10.48 28.59
N LYS A 60 12.74 9.19 28.51
CA LYS A 60 13.66 8.23 27.93
C LYS A 60 14.02 8.52 26.46
N TRP A 61 13.05 8.97 25.67
CA TRP A 61 13.22 9.02 24.23
C TRP A 61 13.39 10.43 23.64
N LEU A 62 12.99 11.48 24.36
CA LEU A 62 13.07 12.85 23.87
C LEU A 62 14.11 13.70 24.64
N TYR A 63 14.26 13.47 25.96
CA TYR A 63 15.10 14.36 26.77
C TYR A 63 16.47 13.78 27.11
N ASP A 64 16.59 12.46 27.23
CA ASP A 64 17.82 11.80 27.67
C ASP A 64 18.76 11.40 26.52
N LYS A 65 18.36 11.61 25.26
CA LYS A 65 19.23 11.34 24.10
C LYS A 65 19.96 12.62 23.67
N PRO A 66 21.27 12.52 23.38
CA PRO A 66 21.95 13.58 22.68
C PRO A 66 21.25 13.78 21.32
N HIS A 67 20.99 15.04 20.95
CA HIS A 67 20.55 15.36 19.59
C HIS A 67 21.64 14.91 18.63
N GLU A 68 21.34 13.88 17.83
CA GLU A 68 22.16 13.61 16.65
C GLU A 68 21.90 14.72 15.65
N ASP A 69 22.90 15.58 15.47
CA ASP A 69 22.79 16.83 14.70
C ASP A 69 22.62 16.63 13.19
N SER A 70 22.67 15.41 12.66
CA SER A 70 22.45 15.17 11.23
C SER A 70 21.84 13.80 10.94
N LEU A 71 20.68 13.80 10.31
CA LEU A 71 20.16 12.62 9.63
C LEU A 71 20.95 12.42 8.33
N ASP A 72 21.60 11.30 8.18
CA ASP A 72 22.18 10.91 6.88
C ASP A 72 21.06 10.48 5.91
N VAL A 73 20.54 11.48 5.20
CA VAL A 73 19.47 11.30 4.22
C VAL A 73 19.91 10.35 3.09
N ASN A 74 21.18 10.35 2.73
CA ASN A 74 21.70 9.48 1.67
C ASN A 74 21.74 8.03 2.15
N HIS A 75 22.14 7.78 3.39
CA HIS A 75 22.07 6.45 3.99
C HIS A 75 20.61 5.95 4.00
N GLY A 76 19.66 6.80 4.40
CA GLY A 76 18.23 6.48 4.38
C GLY A 76 17.71 6.10 2.98
N LYS A 77 18.10 6.86 1.95
CA LYS A 77 17.73 6.55 0.55
C LYS A 77 18.33 5.23 0.08
N ASN A 78 19.61 4.98 0.35
CA ASN A 78 20.26 3.73 -0.02
C ASN A 78 19.62 2.53 0.65
N LEU A 79 19.27 2.66 1.93
CA LEU A 79 18.55 1.62 2.67
C LEU A 79 17.16 1.35 2.08
N LEU A 80 16.43 2.40 1.70
CA LEU A 80 15.12 2.26 1.05
C LEU A 80 15.25 1.52 -0.30
N ASP A 81 16.22 1.88 -1.13
CA ASP A 81 16.47 1.20 -2.40
C ASP A 81 16.83 -0.28 -2.18
N GLU A 82 17.66 -0.59 -1.17
CA GLU A 82 17.99 -1.98 -0.83
C GLU A 82 16.75 -2.76 -0.37
N ILE A 83 15.93 -2.20 0.52
CA ILE A 83 14.69 -2.81 0.99
C ILE A 83 13.75 -3.06 -0.19
N ALA A 84 13.54 -2.07 -1.05
CA ALA A 84 12.70 -2.19 -2.23
C ALA A 84 13.16 -3.34 -3.14
N ARG A 85 14.45 -3.40 -3.47
CA ARG A 85 15.03 -4.45 -4.32
C ARG A 85 14.92 -5.86 -3.71
N ARG A 86 15.00 -5.98 -2.39
CA ARG A 86 14.92 -7.26 -1.69
C ARG A 86 13.49 -7.73 -1.40
N SER A 87 12.53 -6.80 -1.41
CA SER A 87 11.13 -7.11 -1.07
C SER A 87 10.29 -7.57 -2.24
N VAL A 88 10.66 -7.28 -3.49
CA VAL A 88 9.88 -7.68 -4.66
C VAL A 88 9.70 -9.20 -4.69
N CYS A 89 8.43 -9.62 -4.68
CA CYS A 89 8.04 -11.02 -4.79
C CYS A 89 7.57 -11.33 -6.22
N CYS A 90 8.15 -12.37 -6.84
CA CYS A 90 7.67 -12.91 -8.09
C CYS A 90 6.92 -14.22 -7.83
N LEU A 91 5.62 -14.22 -8.05
CA LEU A 91 4.77 -15.39 -7.85
C LEU A 91 4.70 -16.26 -9.10
N ARG A 92 4.87 -15.62 -10.25
CA ARG A 92 4.89 -16.28 -11.55
C ARG A 92 5.64 -15.43 -12.56
N GLY A 93 6.25 -16.04 -13.57
CA GLY A 93 6.92 -15.37 -14.69
C GLY A 93 8.17 -14.62 -14.23
N GLY A 94 8.26 -13.34 -14.55
CA GLY A 94 9.34 -12.43 -14.17
C GLY A 94 9.67 -11.43 -15.27
N LYS A 95 10.39 -11.85 -16.30
CA LYS A 95 10.90 -10.94 -17.34
C LYS A 95 9.84 -10.65 -18.40
N LEU A 96 9.68 -9.37 -18.75
CA LEU A 96 8.91 -8.90 -19.92
C LEU A 96 9.59 -9.37 -21.22
N ARG A 97 8.80 -9.94 -22.13
CA ARG A 97 9.29 -10.48 -23.41
C ARG A 97 9.09 -9.51 -24.57
N SER A 98 8.00 -8.74 -24.52
CA SER A 98 7.67 -7.77 -25.57
C SER A 98 8.46 -6.47 -25.42
N ASN A 99 8.79 -5.83 -26.53
CA ASN A 99 9.37 -4.48 -26.58
C ASN A 99 8.30 -3.38 -26.72
N ARG A 100 7.00 -3.75 -26.70
CA ARG A 100 5.85 -2.84 -26.72
C ARG A 100 4.86 -3.26 -25.64
N ALA A 101 4.32 -2.30 -24.91
CA ALA A 101 3.38 -2.56 -23.83
C ALA A 101 2.32 -1.46 -23.71
N THR A 102 1.12 -1.85 -23.30
CA THR A 102 0.12 -0.93 -22.76
C THR A 102 0.08 -1.08 -21.24
N LEU A 103 0.32 0.03 -20.54
CA LEU A 103 0.34 0.12 -19.09
C LEU A 103 -1.01 0.66 -18.60
N TYR A 104 -1.78 -0.17 -17.93
CA TYR A 104 -3.02 0.23 -17.27
C TYR A 104 -2.76 0.48 -15.79
N VAL A 105 -3.02 1.70 -15.34
CA VAL A 105 -2.94 2.09 -13.92
C VAL A 105 -4.33 2.01 -13.31
N LEU A 106 -4.52 1.07 -12.37
CA LEU A 106 -5.74 0.84 -11.62
C LEU A 106 -5.53 1.35 -10.18
N ASP A 107 -5.68 2.65 -9.98
CA ASP A 107 -5.48 3.25 -8.67
C ASP A 107 -6.81 3.32 -7.90
N VAL A 108 -6.83 2.72 -6.71
CA VAL A 108 -7.98 2.66 -5.80
C VAL A 108 -7.86 3.67 -4.67
N THR A 109 -6.77 4.43 -4.61
CA THR A 109 -6.43 5.25 -3.43
C THR A 109 -7.22 6.54 -3.31
N GLN A 110 -8.00 6.95 -4.32
CA GLN A 110 -8.86 8.15 -4.34
C GLN A 110 -8.16 9.40 -3.77
N GLY A 111 -7.37 10.07 -4.58
CA GLY A 111 -6.90 11.43 -4.28
C GLY A 111 -5.39 11.67 -4.29
N GLU A 112 -4.56 10.66 -4.34
CA GLU A 112 -3.13 10.80 -4.63
C GLU A 112 -2.84 9.99 -5.90
N GLU A 113 -2.89 10.64 -7.05
CA GLU A 113 -2.53 10.02 -8.33
C GLU A 113 -1.02 9.81 -8.36
N ASP A 114 -0.56 8.61 -8.01
CA ASP A 114 0.80 8.22 -8.38
C ASP A 114 0.82 8.00 -9.90
N ASP A 115 1.62 8.76 -10.59
CA ASP A 115 1.73 8.69 -12.04
C ASP A 115 2.60 7.51 -12.52
N TYR A 116 3.23 6.78 -11.60
CA TYR A 116 4.17 5.68 -11.89
C TYR A 116 5.28 6.08 -12.85
N GLU A 117 5.71 7.32 -12.79
CA GLU A 117 6.73 7.87 -13.68
C GLU A 117 8.08 7.14 -13.54
N PRO A 118 8.59 6.80 -12.34
CA PRO A 118 9.83 6.04 -12.20
C PRO A 118 9.77 4.66 -12.86
N PHE A 119 8.62 3.97 -12.78
CA PHE A 119 8.42 2.69 -13.46
C PHE A 119 8.39 2.86 -14.98
N HIS A 120 7.56 3.78 -15.47
CA HIS A 120 7.40 4.06 -16.89
C HIS A 120 8.70 4.49 -17.55
N ARG A 121 9.46 5.39 -16.90
CA ARG A 121 10.77 5.87 -17.36
C ARG A 121 11.78 4.73 -17.45
N SER A 122 11.84 3.84 -16.46
CA SER A 122 12.75 2.69 -16.47
C SER A 122 12.50 1.76 -17.66
N LEU A 123 11.22 1.56 -18.04
CA LEU A 123 10.87 0.79 -19.22
C LEU A 123 11.29 1.53 -20.51
N ALA A 124 11.00 2.83 -20.60
CA ALA A 124 11.35 3.65 -21.77
C ALA A 124 12.86 3.72 -22.02
N GLU A 125 13.66 3.91 -20.96
CA GLU A 125 15.13 3.91 -21.02
C GLU A 125 15.69 2.55 -21.45
N ALA A 126 14.96 1.48 -21.23
CA ALA A 126 15.30 0.14 -21.72
C ALA A 126 14.82 -0.13 -23.17
N GLY A 127 14.24 0.85 -23.84
CA GLY A 127 13.75 0.73 -25.21
C GLY A 127 12.37 0.06 -25.32
N ILE A 128 11.62 -0.09 -24.22
CA ILE A 128 10.26 -0.57 -24.26
C ILE A 128 9.33 0.60 -24.62
N ASN A 129 8.64 0.47 -25.75
CA ASN A 129 7.60 1.45 -26.13
C ASN A 129 6.34 1.17 -25.31
N CYS A 130 6.10 2.00 -24.29
CA CYS A 130 5.03 1.80 -23.33
C CYS A 130 4.02 2.95 -23.36
N GLN A 131 2.76 2.65 -23.70
CA GLN A 131 1.65 3.58 -23.66
C GLN A 131 0.95 3.48 -22.28
N LYS A 132 0.93 4.58 -21.52
CA LYS A 132 0.29 4.65 -20.20
C LYS A 132 -1.17 5.08 -20.29
N ARG A 133 -2.07 4.40 -19.57
CA ARG A 133 -3.51 4.70 -19.47
C ARG A 133 -3.98 4.57 -18.03
N PHE A 134 -4.55 5.63 -17.49
CA PHE A 134 -5.24 5.61 -16.19
C PHE A 134 -6.65 5.09 -16.37
N LEU A 135 -7.07 4.17 -15.50
CA LEU A 135 -8.43 3.65 -15.50
C LEU A 135 -9.15 4.10 -14.24
N THR A 136 -10.29 4.73 -14.45
CA THR A 136 -11.27 4.93 -13.38
C THR A 136 -12.20 3.71 -13.26
N SER A 137 -12.89 3.59 -12.14
CA SER A 137 -13.91 2.54 -11.97
C SER A 137 -15.01 2.58 -13.03
N ASN A 138 -15.30 3.76 -13.59
CA ASN A 138 -16.31 3.95 -14.62
C ASN A 138 -15.82 3.53 -16.02
N ASP A 139 -14.51 3.64 -16.27
CA ASP A 139 -13.92 3.35 -17.58
C ASP A 139 -13.54 1.88 -17.72
N ALA A 140 -13.26 1.22 -16.62
CA ALA A 140 -12.81 -0.18 -16.57
C ALA A 140 -13.75 -1.16 -17.32
N GLY A 141 -15.03 -0.80 -17.48
CA GLY A 141 -16.00 -1.59 -18.26
C GLY A 141 -15.86 -1.48 -19.78
N LYS A 142 -15.28 -0.38 -20.29
CA LYS A 142 -15.36 0.01 -21.71
C LYS A 142 -14.06 -0.17 -22.49
N VAL A 143 -12.91 -0.12 -21.81
CA VAL A 143 -11.57 0.11 -22.40
C VAL A 143 -11.05 -1.07 -23.24
N LEU A 144 -11.47 -2.31 -23.01
CA LEU A 144 -10.90 -3.47 -23.70
C LEU A 144 -11.54 -3.76 -25.07
N ALA A 145 -12.71 -3.19 -25.37
CA ALA A 145 -13.37 -3.42 -26.67
C ALA A 145 -12.56 -2.89 -27.86
N GLU A 146 -11.65 -1.93 -27.63
CA GLU A 146 -10.85 -1.30 -28.69
C GLU A 146 -9.49 -1.97 -28.93
N ASN A 147 -8.99 -2.81 -28.00
CA ASN A 147 -7.61 -3.32 -28.00
C ASN A 147 -7.46 -4.84 -28.09
N GLU A 148 -8.49 -5.58 -28.49
CA GLU A 148 -8.46 -7.07 -28.56
C GLU A 148 -7.47 -7.67 -29.59
N ARG A 149 -6.71 -6.84 -30.32
CA ARG A 149 -5.87 -7.27 -31.45
C ARG A 149 -4.39 -6.93 -31.32
N THR A 150 -3.87 -6.60 -30.15
CA THR A 150 -2.48 -6.16 -30.06
C THR A 150 -1.52 -7.30 -29.69
N GLU A 151 -0.44 -7.43 -30.46
CA GLU A 151 0.74 -8.25 -30.13
C GLU A 151 1.56 -7.66 -28.96
N GLU A 152 1.04 -6.62 -28.32
CA GLU A 152 1.69 -5.87 -27.24
C GLU A 152 1.45 -6.54 -25.90
N ALA A 153 2.41 -6.41 -25.00
CA ALA A 153 2.20 -6.82 -23.61
C ALA A 153 1.19 -5.88 -22.90
N ILE A 154 0.40 -6.44 -22.01
CA ILE A 154 -0.51 -5.68 -21.15
C ILE A 154 0.02 -5.73 -19.72
N ILE A 155 0.36 -4.58 -19.18
CA ILE A 155 0.85 -4.42 -17.80
C ILE A 155 -0.24 -3.73 -16.98
N CYS A 156 -0.76 -4.41 -15.97
CA CYS A 156 -1.74 -3.88 -15.04
C CYS A 156 -1.05 -3.53 -13.71
N LEU A 157 -0.94 -2.24 -13.38
CA LEU A 157 -0.51 -1.76 -12.08
C LEU A 157 -1.73 -1.61 -11.18
N VAL A 158 -1.71 -2.26 -10.04
CA VAL A 158 -2.79 -2.22 -9.05
C VAL A 158 -2.23 -1.64 -7.76
N ASN A 159 -2.67 -0.43 -7.41
CA ASN A 159 -2.36 0.18 -6.13
C ASN A 159 -3.57 0.13 -5.20
N THR A 160 -3.40 -0.51 -4.04
CA THR A 160 -4.38 -0.54 -2.97
C THR A 160 -3.71 -0.11 -1.68
N SER A 161 -3.88 1.14 -1.28
CA SER A 161 -3.37 1.56 0.01
C SER A 161 -4.16 0.90 1.15
N VAL A 162 -3.42 0.33 2.10
CA VAL A 162 -3.99 -0.19 3.33
C VAL A 162 -4.14 0.98 4.30
N ALA A 163 -5.38 1.38 4.57
CA ALA A 163 -5.67 2.44 5.53
C ALA A 163 -6.79 2.00 6.47
N ALA A 164 -6.58 2.17 7.77
CA ALA A 164 -7.51 1.70 8.81
C ALA A 164 -8.93 2.25 8.64
N TRP A 165 -9.07 3.48 8.12
CA TRP A 165 -10.38 4.12 7.89
C TRP A 165 -11.10 3.67 6.62
N LYS A 166 -10.43 2.97 5.70
CA LYS A 166 -11.05 2.53 4.44
C LYS A 166 -11.94 1.31 4.58
N GLY A 167 -11.88 0.62 5.73
CA GLY A 167 -12.74 -0.54 6.05
C GLY A 167 -12.53 -1.79 5.19
N HIS A 168 -11.91 -1.66 4.03
CA HIS A 168 -11.60 -2.78 3.13
C HIS A 168 -10.40 -2.43 2.22
N THR A 169 -9.63 -3.46 1.87
CA THR A 169 -8.52 -3.39 0.91
C THR A 169 -8.87 -4.07 -0.42
N ASN A 170 -10.17 -4.31 -0.65
CA ASN A 170 -10.62 -5.04 -1.82
C ASN A 170 -10.61 -4.15 -3.06
N LEU A 171 -10.16 -4.75 -4.15
CA LEU A 171 -10.26 -4.16 -5.47
C LEU A 171 -11.75 -4.02 -5.87
N PRO A 172 -12.21 -2.85 -6.35
CA PRO A 172 -13.56 -2.66 -6.88
C PRO A 172 -13.93 -3.72 -7.93
N GLU A 173 -15.19 -4.14 -7.99
CA GLU A 173 -15.63 -5.17 -8.91
C GLU A 173 -15.44 -4.76 -10.39
N SER A 174 -15.54 -3.46 -10.69
CA SER A 174 -15.22 -2.94 -12.03
C SER A 174 -13.78 -3.24 -12.46
N PHE A 175 -12.80 -3.06 -11.57
CA PHE A 175 -11.41 -3.40 -11.83
C PHE A 175 -11.18 -4.92 -11.85
N ARG A 176 -11.85 -5.69 -10.98
CA ARG A 176 -11.82 -7.15 -11.04
C ARG A 176 -12.36 -7.66 -12.38
N GLY A 177 -13.47 -7.11 -12.83
CA GLY A 177 -14.05 -7.42 -14.15
C GLY A 177 -13.09 -7.08 -15.29
N PHE A 178 -12.41 -5.93 -15.23
CA PHE A 178 -11.37 -5.56 -16.19
C PHE A 178 -10.23 -6.59 -16.20
N LEU A 179 -9.65 -6.90 -15.05
CA LEU A 179 -8.54 -7.87 -14.93
C LEU A 179 -8.94 -9.27 -15.42
N ARG A 180 -10.17 -9.72 -15.15
CA ARG A 180 -10.69 -10.99 -15.70
C ARG A 180 -10.71 -10.95 -17.23
N ARG A 181 -11.17 -9.86 -17.85
CA ARG A 181 -11.14 -9.75 -19.33
C ARG A 181 -9.70 -9.76 -19.85
N VAL A 182 -8.79 -9.01 -19.24
CA VAL A 182 -7.35 -9.04 -19.58
C VAL A 182 -6.81 -10.46 -19.49
N SER A 183 -7.17 -11.23 -18.47
CA SER A 183 -6.65 -12.60 -18.28
C SER A 183 -6.98 -13.56 -19.41
N HIS A 184 -8.01 -13.27 -20.19
CA HIS A 184 -8.43 -14.08 -21.35
C HIS A 184 -7.87 -13.60 -22.70
N LEU A 185 -7.15 -12.48 -22.73
CA LEU A 185 -6.54 -11.98 -23.96
C LEU A 185 -5.33 -12.83 -24.37
N ASN A 186 -5.08 -12.89 -25.68
CA ASN A 186 -3.93 -13.62 -26.24
C ASN A 186 -2.67 -12.75 -26.33
N SER A 187 -2.42 -11.95 -25.33
CA SER A 187 -1.26 -11.06 -25.18
C SER A 187 -0.39 -11.52 -24.00
N GLU A 188 0.84 -11.06 -23.92
CA GLU A 188 1.61 -11.20 -22.69
C GLU A 188 0.96 -10.35 -21.59
N LYS A 189 0.56 -10.97 -20.48
CA LYS A 189 -0.21 -10.34 -19.42
C LYS A 189 0.58 -10.28 -18.12
N ILE A 190 0.72 -9.10 -17.57
CA ILE A 190 1.49 -8.82 -16.36
C ILE A 190 0.59 -8.10 -15.38
N ILE A 191 0.53 -8.57 -14.14
CA ILE A 191 -0.12 -7.88 -13.03
C ILE A 191 0.89 -7.59 -11.93
N ILE A 192 0.89 -6.35 -11.46
CA ILE A 192 1.79 -5.88 -10.41
C ILE A 192 0.96 -5.24 -9.30
N SER A 193 1.09 -5.76 -8.08
CA SER A 193 0.49 -5.15 -6.89
C SER A 193 1.50 -4.25 -6.18
N PHE A 194 1.17 -2.97 -6.07
CA PHE A 194 1.89 -1.96 -5.28
C PHE A 194 1.20 -1.69 -3.93
N GLY A 195 0.66 -2.70 -3.30
CA GLY A 195 -0.01 -2.58 -2.02
C GLY A 195 -0.32 -3.96 -1.47
N SER A 196 -1.60 -4.23 -1.21
CA SER A 196 -2.02 -5.51 -0.68
C SER A 196 -1.78 -6.66 -1.67
N PRO A 197 -1.03 -7.72 -1.30
CA PRO A 197 -0.80 -8.85 -2.20
C PRO A 197 -2.08 -9.66 -2.46
N TYR A 198 -3.12 -9.51 -1.65
CA TYR A 198 -4.39 -10.22 -1.84
C TYR A 198 -5.14 -9.82 -3.10
N VAL A 199 -4.80 -8.68 -3.71
CA VAL A 199 -5.46 -8.22 -4.95
C VAL A 199 -5.15 -9.11 -6.15
N VAL A 200 -4.03 -9.83 -6.14
CA VAL A 200 -3.66 -10.75 -7.24
C VAL A 200 -4.31 -12.13 -7.12
N ARG A 201 -5.03 -12.41 -6.04
CA ARG A 201 -5.76 -13.65 -5.83
C ARG A 201 -6.86 -13.83 -6.87
N GLY A 202 -6.89 -14.97 -7.54
CA GLY A 202 -7.83 -15.27 -8.60
C GLY A 202 -7.39 -14.79 -10.00
N PHE A 203 -6.12 -14.34 -10.13
CA PHE A 203 -5.54 -13.90 -11.41
C PHE A 203 -4.33 -14.77 -11.82
N GLU A 204 -4.35 -16.04 -11.47
CA GLU A 204 -3.28 -17.01 -11.75
C GLU A 204 -3.04 -17.23 -13.27
N HIS A 205 -3.94 -16.73 -14.14
CA HIS A 205 -3.81 -16.80 -15.60
C HIS A 205 -2.93 -15.69 -16.21
N PHE A 206 -2.46 -14.73 -15.41
CA PHE A 206 -1.44 -13.80 -15.87
C PHE A 206 -0.09 -14.49 -16.06
N ASP A 207 0.65 -14.09 -17.11
CA ASP A 207 1.96 -14.67 -17.41
C ASP A 207 3.01 -14.27 -16.36
N THR A 208 2.91 -13.03 -15.85
CA THR A 208 3.77 -12.53 -14.78
C THR A 208 2.93 -11.90 -13.68
N ILE A 209 3.25 -12.25 -12.42
CA ILE A 209 2.58 -11.76 -11.21
C ILE A 209 3.66 -11.29 -10.23
N LEU A 210 3.69 -9.98 -9.94
CA LEU A 210 4.64 -9.36 -9.02
C LEU A 210 3.92 -8.65 -7.86
N CYS A 211 4.54 -8.63 -6.68
CA CYS A 211 4.10 -7.86 -5.52
C CYS A 211 5.26 -7.03 -4.97
N ALA A 212 5.05 -5.73 -4.79
CA ALA A 212 6.04 -4.77 -4.32
C ALA A 212 5.68 -4.11 -2.97
N PHE A 213 4.44 -4.29 -2.48
CA PHE A 213 3.90 -3.84 -1.18
C PHE A 213 3.77 -2.32 -1.00
N ASP A 214 4.42 -1.50 -1.81
CA ASP A 214 4.37 -0.04 -1.78
C ASP A 214 4.60 0.53 -3.18
N CYS A 215 4.11 1.77 -3.44
CA CYS A 215 4.26 2.47 -4.71
C CYS A 215 5.38 3.52 -4.70
N LEU A 216 6.22 3.57 -3.66
CA LEU A 216 7.37 4.46 -3.61
C LEU A 216 8.27 4.30 -4.84
N ASP A 217 8.94 5.38 -5.24
CA ASP A 217 9.86 5.42 -6.40
C ASP A 217 10.85 4.25 -6.42
N ALA A 218 11.40 3.91 -5.26
CA ALA A 218 12.35 2.80 -5.12
C ALA A 218 11.69 1.45 -5.46
N CYS A 219 10.43 1.24 -5.04
CA CYS A 219 9.66 0.04 -5.33
C CYS A 219 9.31 -0.04 -6.81
N GLN A 220 8.92 1.09 -7.40
CA GLN A 220 8.62 1.18 -8.83
C GLN A 220 9.84 0.82 -9.69
N ARG A 221 11.02 1.38 -9.37
CA ARG A 221 12.28 1.05 -10.05
C ARG A 221 12.66 -0.42 -9.86
N ALA A 222 12.54 -0.95 -8.63
CA ALA A 222 12.88 -2.34 -8.36
C ALA A 222 12.01 -3.32 -9.16
N VAL A 223 10.70 -3.06 -9.28
CA VAL A 223 9.78 -3.86 -10.10
C VAL A 223 10.12 -3.76 -11.59
N ALA A 224 10.43 -2.55 -12.09
CA ALA A 224 10.88 -2.38 -13.47
C ALA A 224 12.17 -3.17 -13.74
N ASP A 225 13.13 -3.14 -12.81
CA ASP A 225 14.37 -3.92 -12.93
C ASP A 225 14.11 -5.44 -13.00
N VAL A 226 13.12 -5.95 -12.26
CA VAL A 226 12.71 -7.36 -12.36
C VAL A 226 12.15 -7.67 -13.75
N LEU A 227 11.24 -6.84 -14.27
CA LEU A 227 10.67 -7.02 -15.61
C LEU A 227 11.72 -6.91 -16.71
N LEU A 228 12.73 -6.07 -16.54
CA LEU A 228 13.84 -5.91 -17.49
C LEU A 228 14.91 -7.01 -17.34
N GLY A 229 14.76 -7.90 -16.35
CA GLY A 229 15.76 -8.95 -16.06
C GLY A 229 17.07 -8.43 -15.47
N ARG A 230 17.08 -7.20 -14.93
CA ARG A 230 18.23 -6.55 -14.28
C ARG A 230 18.31 -6.92 -12.79
N LEU A 231 17.21 -7.36 -12.20
CA LEU A 231 17.07 -7.77 -10.82
C LEU A 231 16.35 -9.11 -10.73
N GLU A 232 16.90 -10.03 -9.94
CA GLU A 232 16.21 -11.26 -9.53
C GLU A 232 15.30 -10.98 -8.34
N ALA A 233 14.00 -11.28 -8.46
CA ALA A 233 13.04 -11.13 -7.38
C ALA A 233 13.25 -12.22 -6.31
N LYS A 234 13.80 -11.86 -5.15
CA LYS A 234 14.11 -12.77 -4.04
C LYS A 234 13.13 -12.66 -2.87
N GLY A 235 12.23 -11.70 -2.92
CA GLY A 235 11.20 -11.52 -1.90
C GLY A 235 10.29 -12.74 -1.78
N LYS A 236 9.80 -12.98 -0.57
CA LYS A 236 8.82 -14.04 -0.28
C LYS A 236 7.57 -13.40 0.31
N LEU A 237 6.41 -13.85 -0.14
CA LEU A 237 5.16 -13.36 0.44
C LEU A 237 5.11 -13.66 1.94
N PRO A 238 4.80 -12.65 2.77
CA PRO A 238 4.62 -12.85 4.21
C PRO A 238 3.26 -13.49 4.56
N VAL A 239 2.41 -13.72 3.56
CA VAL A 239 1.04 -14.24 3.69
C VAL A 239 0.78 -15.35 2.68
N LYS A 240 -0.25 -16.16 2.95
CA LYS A 240 -0.79 -17.13 1.98
C LYS A 240 -1.88 -16.45 1.16
N LEU A 241 -1.85 -16.60 -0.15
CA LEU A 241 -2.88 -16.14 -1.09
C LEU A 241 -3.97 -17.20 -1.29
#